data_0bf69633b217c38cc386b19d66be2de7
#
_entry.id   0bf69633b217c38cc386b19d66be2de7
#
_cell.length_a   1.000
_cell.length_b   1.000
_cell.length_c   1.000
_cell.angle_alpha   90.00
_cell.angle_beta   90.00
_cell.angle_gamma   90.00
#
_symmetry.space_group_name_H-M   'P 1'
#
loop_
_entity.id
_entity.type
_entity.pdbx_description
1 polymer ?
#
loop_
_entity_poly.entity_id
_entity_poly.type
_entity_poly.pdbx_seq_one_letter_code
_entity_poly.pdbx_strand_id
1 'polypeptide(L)'
;MSRERVPHLVVVGGGFAGLWATRALARERIRITLVDRRNHHLFQPLLYQVATAGLSAPDIAAPLRHILGHQRNVEVRLGEVVAIDKQARQIGMADGSTLDYDSLLLATGATHAYFGNDQWADDAPGLKTLDDAIALRRKLLLAFERAEAEPDPARKAAWLSFAIVGGGPTGVELAGTLAEIARHTLRNEFRHIDPASAKVRLVEAGPRVLSSFPEVLSLKARRQLEKLGVEVLTGTPVSDIDSQGFKLGEQFVPARTVVWACLLYTSDAADEGLG
;
A
#
# COMPACT_ATOMS: atom_id res chain seq x y z
N MET A 1 -4.37 39.69 -34.43
CA MET A 1 -4.08 39.33 -33.01
C MET A 1 -3.96 37.82 -32.95
N SER A 2 -2.75 37.28 -32.87
CA SER A 2 -2.56 35.81 -32.70
C SER A 2 -3.14 35.46 -31.34
N ARG A 3 -4.11 34.52 -31.30
CA ARG A 3 -4.57 33.93 -30.03
C ARG A 3 -3.37 33.24 -29.42
N GLU A 4 -2.83 33.77 -28.32
CA GLU A 4 -1.80 33.12 -27.55
C GLU A 4 -2.25 31.70 -27.23
N ARG A 5 -1.47 30.73 -27.68
CA ARG A 5 -1.70 29.29 -27.44
C ARG A 5 -1.73 29.05 -25.93
N VAL A 6 -2.82 28.45 -25.44
CA VAL A 6 -2.92 28.05 -24.03
C VAL A 6 -1.98 26.86 -23.81
N PRO A 7 -0.99 26.94 -22.91
CA PRO A 7 -0.09 25.84 -22.64
C PRO A 7 -0.83 24.59 -22.16
N HIS A 8 -0.30 23.41 -22.48
CA HIS A 8 -0.86 22.13 -22.09
C HIS A 8 0.06 21.41 -21.08
N LEU A 9 -0.44 21.23 -19.88
CA LEU A 9 0.20 20.41 -18.85
C LEU A 9 -0.44 19.02 -18.87
N VAL A 10 0.38 17.99 -19.01
CA VAL A 10 -0.03 16.61 -18.75
C VAL A 10 0.47 16.20 -17.36
N VAL A 11 -0.45 15.70 -16.53
CA VAL A 11 -0.16 15.18 -15.19
C VAL A 11 -0.38 13.67 -15.21
N VAL A 12 0.66 12.90 -14.94
CA VAL A 12 0.58 11.43 -14.90
C VAL A 12 0.51 10.97 -13.44
N GLY A 13 -0.67 10.46 -13.07
CA GLY A 13 -0.98 9.99 -11.72
C GLY A 13 -1.93 10.91 -10.95
N GLY A 14 -3.09 10.38 -10.55
CA GLY A 14 -4.14 11.05 -9.76
C GLY A 14 -4.03 10.83 -8.25
N GLY A 15 -2.84 10.42 -7.77
CA GLY A 15 -2.54 10.32 -6.35
C GLY A 15 -2.43 11.68 -5.66
N PHE A 16 -1.86 11.72 -4.46
CA PHE A 16 -1.74 12.97 -3.69
C PHE A 16 -1.03 14.08 -4.48
N ALA A 17 0.14 13.82 -5.02
CA ALA A 17 0.94 14.84 -5.71
C ALA A 17 0.22 15.37 -6.96
N GLY A 18 -0.25 14.47 -7.84
CA GLY A 18 -0.90 14.88 -9.09
C GLY A 18 -2.23 15.59 -8.87
N LEU A 19 -3.06 15.11 -7.94
CA LEU A 19 -4.33 15.76 -7.60
C LEU A 19 -4.12 17.16 -7.02
N TRP A 20 -3.19 17.30 -6.06
CA TRP A 20 -2.94 18.60 -5.44
C TRP A 20 -2.30 19.59 -6.40
N ALA A 21 -1.35 19.17 -7.25
CA ALA A 21 -0.80 20.01 -8.30
C ALA A 21 -1.88 20.48 -9.28
N THR A 22 -2.75 19.57 -9.73
CA THR A 22 -3.87 19.90 -10.60
C THR A 22 -4.80 20.93 -9.97
N ARG A 23 -5.16 20.78 -8.70
CA ARG A 23 -6.02 21.72 -7.96
C ARG A 23 -5.37 23.09 -7.74
N ALA A 24 -4.07 23.10 -7.43
CA ALA A 24 -3.32 24.35 -7.23
C ALA A 24 -3.34 25.24 -8.49
N LEU A 25 -3.39 24.60 -9.67
CA LEU A 25 -3.41 25.29 -10.96
C LEU A 25 -4.83 25.57 -11.50
N ALA A 26 -5.87 25.46 -10.68
CA ALA A 26 -7.26 25.60 -11.13
C ALA A 26 -7.60 26.97 -11.72
N ARG A 27 -6.90 28.03 -11.32
CA ARG A 27 -7.13 29.41 -11.76
C ARG A 27 -6.15 29.88 -12.84
N GLU A 28 -5.18 29.05 -13.17
CA GLU A 28 -4.16 29.39 -14.15
C GLU A 28 -4.68 29.25 -15.58
N ARG A 29 -4.11 30.04 -16.49
CA ARG A 29 -4.45 30.02 -17.92
C ARG A 29 -3.70 28.89 -18.63
N ILE A 30 -3.97 27.64 -18.23
CA ILE A 30 -3.39 26.45 -18.82
C ILE A 30 -4.49 25.40 -19.04
N ARG A 31 -4.27 24.50 -19.96
CA ARG A 31 -5.05 23.27 -20.13
C ARG A 31 -4.34 22.14 -19.39
N ILE A 32 -5.05 21.37 -18.58
CA ILE A 32 -4.50 20.23 -17.83
C ILE A 32 -5.18 18.96 -18.31
N THR A 33 -4.38 17.93 -18.60
CA THR A 33 -4.89 16.56 -18.75
C THR A 33 -4.27 15.71 -17.63
N LEU A 34 -5.12 15.30 -16.68
CA LEU A 34 -4.71 14.37 -15.64
C LEU A 34 -4.98 12.94 -16.12
N VAL A 35 -3.92 12.16 -16.27
CA VAL A 35 -3.98 10.77 -16.72
C VAL A 35 -3.72 9.86 -15.53
N ASP A 36 -4.61 8.90 -15.29
CA ASP A 36 -4.39 7.84 -14.30
C ASP A 36 -4.93 6.51 -14.81
N ARG A 37 -4.27 5.41 -14.47
CA ARG A 37 -4.73 4.05 -14.79
C ARG A 37 -5.97 3.63 -13.98
N ARG A 38 -6.32 4.41 -12.95
CA ARG A 38 -7.51 4.27 -12.11
C ARG A 38 -8.38 5.51 -12.18
N ASN A 39 -9.67 5.34 -11.97
CA ASN A 39 -10.62 6.46 -12.03
C ASN A 39 -10.84 7.14 -10.68
N HIS A 40 -10.08 6.79 -9.65
CA HIS A 40 -10.27 7.28 -8.28
C HIS A 40 -8.97 7.73 -7.62
N HIS A 41 -9.10 8.71 -6.75
CA HIS A 41 -8.08 9.08 -5.78
C HIS A 41 -8.21 8.18 -4.56
N LEU A 42 -7.10 7.55 -4.17
CA LEU A 42 -7.04 6.69 -3.00
C LEU A 42 -6.40 7.42 -1.82
N PHE A 43 -7.13 7.51 -0.70
CA PHE A 43 -6.57 8.01 0.55
C PHE A 43 -5.77 6.90 1.27
N GLN A 44 -4.55 6.68 0.80
CA GLN A 44 -3.67 5.58 1.25
C GLN A 44 -3.46 5.46 2.76
N PRO A 45 -3.41 6.54 3.57
CA PRO A 45 -3.22 6.41 5.01
C PRO A 45 -4.26 5.56 5.72
N LEU A 46 -5.45 5.38 5.14
CA LEU A 46 -6.52 4.54 5.70
C LEU A 46 -6.67 3.17 5.01
N LEU A 47 -5.74 2.82 4.13
CA LEU A 47 -5.84 1.58 3.35
C LEU A 47 -5.78 0.33 4.23
N TYR A 48 -5.01 0.38 5.33
CA TYR A 48 -4.96 -0.71 6.30
C TYR A 48 -6.33 -0.98 6.95
N GLN A 49 -7.17 0.04 7.13
CA GLN A 49 -8.52 -0.15 7.67
C GLN A 49 -9.46 -0.87 6.71
N VAL A 50 -9.27 -0.71 5.39
CA VAL A 50 -9.99 -1.53 4.41
C VAL A 50 -9.49 -2.98 4.44
N ALA A 51 -8.17 -3.18 4.53
CA ALA A 51 -7.57 -4.51 4.65
C ALA A 51 -7.98 -5.25 5.92
N THR A 52 -8.34 -4.54 6.98
CA THR A 52 -8.75 -5.08 8.28
C THR A 52 -10.27 -4.96 8.54
N ALA A 53 -11.06 -4.70 7.49
CA ALA A 53 -12.51 -4.61 7.57
C ALA A 53 -13.09 -3.47 8.45
N GLY A 54 -12.26 -2.51 8.84
CA GLY A 54 -12.70 -1.34 9.61
C GLY A 54 -13.41 -0.28 8.76
N LEU A 55 -13.04 -0.19 7.46
CA LEU A 55 -13.67 0.70 6.48
C LEU A 55 -14.07 -0.06 5.23
N SER A 56 -15.01 0.50 4.48
CA SER A 56 -15.32 0.04 3.13
C SER A 56 -14.41 0.73 2.08
N ALA A 57 -14.25 0.10 0.91
CA ALA A 57 -13.45 0.65 -0.17
C ALA A 57 -13.91 2.06 -0.62
N PRO A 58 -15.22 2.35 -0.79
CA PRO A 58 -15.69 3.68 -1.14
C PRO A 58 -15.37 4.78 -0.12
N ASP A 59 -15.15 4.45 1.14
CA ASP A 59 -14.87 5.45 2.19
C ASP A 59 -13.54 6.16 1.97
N ILE A 60 -12.59 5.51 1.27
CA ILE A 60 -11.25 6.03 1.03
C ILE A 60 -10.90 6.22 -0.46
N ALA A 61 -11.85 5.93 -1.36
CA ALA A 61 -11.63 5.98 -2.81
C ALA A 61 -12.68 6.89 -3.48
N ALA A 62 -12.32 8.16 -3.71
CA ALA A 62 -13.21 9.12 -4.34
C ALA A 62 -12.92 9.24 -5.85
N PRO A 63 -13.95 9.24 -6.74
CA PRO A 63 -13.74 9.38 -8.18
C PRO A 63 -13.03 10.69 -8.53
N LEU A 64 -11.94 10.62 -9.31
CA LEU A 64 -11.18 11.81 -9.75
C LEU A 64 -12.07 12.83 -10.49
N ARG A 65 -12.98 12.36 -11.34
CA ARG A 65 -13.92 13.22 -12.05
C ARG A 65 -14.88 13.94 -11.13
N HIS A 66 -15.25 13.33 -10.01
CA HIS A 66 -16.09 13.99 -8.99
C HIS A 66 -15.30 15.08 -8.27
N ILE A 67 -14.09 14.78 -7.83
CA ILE A 67 -13.22 15.74 -7.12
C ILE A 67 -12.90 16.97 -7.98
N LEU A 68 -12.66 16.76 -9.27
CA LEU A 68 -12.24 17.80 -10.22
C LEU A 68 -13.40 18.37 -11.07
N GLY A 69 -14.64 17.93 -10.85
CA GLY A 69 -15.80 18.24 -11.70
C GLY A 69 -16.13 19.73 -11.85
N HIS A 70 -15.74 20.56 -10.88
CA HIS A 70 -15.94 22.01 -10.93
C HIS A 70 -14.75 22.78 -11.53
N GLN A 71 -13.61 22.13 -11.77
CA GLN A 71 -12.42 22.74 -12.33
C GLN A 71 -12.48 22.74 -13.86
N ARG A 72 -12.59 23.93 -14.48
CA ARG A 72 -12.87 24.09 -15.93
C ARG A 72 -11.66 23.80 -16.84
N ASN A 73 -10.44 23.97 -16.33
CA ASN A 73 -9.21 23.84 -17.11
C ASN A 73 -8.59 22.42 -17.04
N VAL A 74 -9.30 21.44 -16.46
CA VAL A 74 -8.82 20.07 -16.33
C VAL A 74 -9.72 19.07 -17.07
N GLU A 75 -9.08 18.13 -17.74
CA GLU A 75 -9.67 16.90 -18.28
C GLU A 75 -9.05 15.71 -17.56
N VAL A 76 -9.88 14.77 -17.07
CA VAL A 76 -9.41 13.51 -16.49
C VAL A 76 -9.49 12.42 -17.56
N ARG A 77 -8.36 11.77 -17.83
CA ARG A 77 -8.25 10.65 -18.77
C ARG A 77 -7.90 9.37 -18.04
N LEU A 78 -8.75 8.35 -18.17
CA LEU A 78 -8.43 7.00 -17.72
C LEU A 78 -7.50 6.36 -18.74
N GLY A 79 -6.34 5.89 -18.31
CA GLY A 79 -5.37 5.22 -19.18
C GLY A 79 -4.02 5.05 -18.51
N GLU A 80 -3.23 4.16 -19.06
CA GLU A 80 -1.88 3.85 -18.58
C GLU A 80 -0.85 4.45 -19.53
N VAL A 81 0.06 5.25 -18.97
CA VAL A 81 1.20 5.80 -19.69
C VAL A 81 2.32 4.76 -19.67
N VAL A 82 2.78 4.38 -20.86
CA VAL A 82 3.82 3.34 -21.04
C VAL A 82 5.10 3.86 -21.66
N ALA A 83 5.07 5.07 -22.24
CA ALA A 83 6.25 5.68 -22.85
C ALA A 83 6.23 7.21 -22.72
N ILE A 84 7.42 7.80 -22.69
CA ILE A 84 7.62 9.25 -22.69
C ILE A 84 8.68 9.60 -23.74
N ASP A 85 8.30 10.37 -24.74
CA ASP A 85 9.22 10.97 -25.70
C ASP A 85 9.48 12.44 -25.29
N LYS A 86 10.65 12.68 -24.71
CA LYS A 86 11.05 14.02 -24.25
C LYS A 86 11.33 14.97 -25.41
N GLN A 87 11.80 14.44 -26.57
CA GLN A 87 12.16 15.26 -27.74
C GLN A 87 10.89 15.70 -28.48
N ALA A 88 9.98 14.77 -28.74
CA ALA A 88 8.69 15.06 -29.34
C ALA A 88 7.71 15.74 -28.36
N ARG A 89 8.02 15.77 -27.04
CA ARG A 89 7.11 16.21 -25.96
C ARG A 89 5.77 15.49 -26.03
N GLN A 90 5.83 14.17 -26.06
CA GLN A 90 4.67 13.30 -26.22
C GLN A 90 4.73 12.14 -25.23
N ILE A 91 3.58 11.76 -24.66
CA ILE A 91 3.45 10.50 -23.93
C ILE A 91 2.72 9.48 -24.79
N GLY A 92 3.13 8.20 -24.67
CA GLY A 92 2.47 7.04 -25.26
C GLY A 92 1.61 6.34 -24.23
N MET A 93 0.41 5.95 -24.65
CA MET A 93 -0.56 5.24 -23.83
C MET A 93 -0.59 3.75 -24.18
N ALA A 94 -0.97 2.89 -23.26
CA ALA A 94 -1.08 1.44 -23.48
C ALA A 94 -2.08 1.06 -24.59
N ASP A 95 -3.08 1.91 -24.88
CA ASP A 95 -4.03 1.73 -25.97
C ASP A 95 -3.50 2.15 -27.35
N GLY A 96 -2.20 2.52 -27.44
CA GLY A 96 -1.54 2.99 -28.66
C GLY A 96 -1.79 4.47 -28.97
N SER A 97 -2.63 5.18 -28.23
CA SER A 97 -2.84 6.62 -28.41
C SER A 97 -1.68 7.42 -27.81
N THR A 98 -1.56 8.66 -28.24
CA THR A 98 -0.54 9.59 -27.75
C THR A 98 -1.16 10.90 -27.27
N LEU A 99 -0.43 11.62 -26.41
CA LEU A 99 -0.78 12.97 -25.96
C LEU A 99 0.46 13.86 -25.99
N ASP A 100 0.32 15.00 -26.69
CA ASP A 100 1.33 16.05 -26.70
C ASP A 100 1.25 16.88 -25.42
N TYR A 101 2.37 17.42 -24.98
CA TYR A 101 2.44 18.31 -23.83
C TYR A 101 3.42 19.47 -24.05
N ASP A 102 3.15 20.61 -23.43
CA ASP A 102 4.13 21.69 -23.25
C ASP A 102 4.95 21.48 -21.98
N SER A 103 4.29 20.95 -20.93
CA SER A 103 4.90 20.55 -19.66
C SER A 103 4.37 19.20 -19.21
N LEU A 104 5.21 18.40 -18.56
CA LEU A 104 4.85 17.08 -18.02
C LEU A 104 5.15 17.04 -16.53
N LEU A 105 4.17 16.61 -15.73
CA LEU A 105 4.33 16.32 -14.31
C LEU A 105 4.20 14.80 -14.09
N LEU A 106 5.24 14.16 -13.62
CA LEU A 106 5.24 12.76 -13.23
C LEU A 106 4.90 12.65 -11.74
N ALA A 107 3.73 12.09 -11.43
CA ALA A 107 3.21 11.89 -10.09
C ALA A 107 2.76 10.43 -9.89
N THR A 108 3.52 9.49 -10.44
CA THR A 108 3.19 8.06 -10.55
C THR A 108 3.21 7.32 -9.22
N GLY A 109 3.73 7.97 -8.17
CA GLY A 109 3.80 7.41 -6.82
C GLY A 109 4.91 6.36 -6.68
N ALA A 110 4.71 5.40 -5.80
CA ALA A 110 5.67 4.37 -5.46
C ALA A 110 5.01 2.98 -5.48
N THR A 111 5.80 1.93 -5.64
CA THR A 111 5.35 0.53 -5.60
C THR A 111 6.10 -0.25 -4.52
N HIS A 112 5.71 -1.51 -4.32
CA HIS A 112 6.42 -2.39 -3.39
C HIS A 112 7.83 -2.70 -3.90
N ALA A 113 8.77 -2.83 -2.97
CA ALA A 113 10.12 -3.32 -3.23
C ALA A 113 10.36 -4.57 -2.38
N TYR A 114 10.64 -5.67 -3.05
CA TYR A 114 11.02 -6.93 -2.40
C TYR A 114 12.54 -7.12 -2.31
N PHE A 115 13.30 -6.07 -2.62
CA PHE A 115 14.77 -6.04 -2.53
C PHE A 115 15.46 -7.21 -3.26
N GLY A 116 15.00 -7.49 -4.49
CA GLY A 116 15.50 -8.58 -5.32
C GLY A 116 14.84 -9.94 -5.08
N ASN A 117 13.82 -10.02 -4.23
CA ASN A 117 13.07 -11.22 -3.91
C ASN A 117 11.63 -11.15 -4.41
N ASP A 118 11.44 -10.73 -5.66
CA ASP A 118 10.10 -10.51 -6.24
C ASP A 118 9.22 -11.76 -6.24
N GLN A 119 9.83 -12.95 -6.15
CA GLN A 119 9.14 -14.23 -5.98
C GLN A 119 8.32 -14.31 -4.67
N TRP A 120 8.59 -13.47 -3.67
CA TRP A 120 7.81 -13.43 -2.42
C TRP A 120 6.45 -12.74 -2.56
N ALA A 121 6.20 -12.06 -3.67
CA ALA A 121 4.98 -11.27 -3.87
C ALA A 121 3.70 -12.11 -3.77
N ASP A 122 3.73 -13.36 -4.24
CA ASP A 122 2.58 -14.28 -4.19
C ASP A 122 2.26 -14.74 -2.76
N ASP A 123 3.29 -15.00 -1.95
CA ASP A 123 3.15 -15.51 -0.58
C ASP A 123 3.02 -14.37 0.44
N ALA A 124 3.70 -13.26 0.22
CA ALA A 124 3.66 -12.06 1.05
C ALA A 124 3.19 -10.83 0.26
N PRO A 125 1.91 -10.74 -0.07
CA PRO A 125 1.37 -9.59 -0.81
C PRO A 125 1.58 -8.28 -0.03
N GLY A 126 1.83 -7.23 -0.78
CA GLY A 126 1.93 -5.88 -0.24
C GLY A 126 0.58 -5.20 -0.03
N LEU A 127 0.59 -3.98 0.50
CA LEU A 127 -0.61 -3.17 0.72
C LEU A 127 -0.39 -1.75 0.14
N LYS A 128 -0.76 -1.55 -1.12
CA LYS A 128 -0.60 -0.27 -1.82
C LYS A 128 -1.84 0.19 -2.57
N THR A 129 -2.63 -0.74 -3.02
CA THR A 129 -3.81 -0.49 -3.85
C THR A 129 -5.08 -0.95 -3.15
N LEU A 130 -6.23 -0.49 -3.64
CA LEU A 130 -7.51 -0.95 -3.12
C LEU A 130 -7.71 -2.44 -3.33
N ASP A 131 -7.25 -2.96 -4.47
CA ASP A 131 -7.32 -4.39 -4.79
C ASP A 131 -6.46 -5.21 -3.82
N ASP A 132 -5.25 -4.71 -3.47
CA ASP A 132 -4.40 -5.34 -2.44
C ASP A 132 -5.13 -5.40 -1.09
N ALA A 133 -5.77 -4.30 -0.69
CA ALA A 133 -6.50 -4.24 0.59
C ALA A 133 -7.67 -5.23 0.64
N ILE A 134 -8.44 -5.36 -0.45
CA ILE A 134 -9.54 -6.31 -0.55
C ILE A 134 -9.03 -7.75 -0.54
N ALA A 135 -7.96 -8.04 -1.28
CA ALA A 135 -7.33 -9.35 -1.31
C ALA A 135 -6.76 -9.73 0.08
N LEU A 136 -6.08 -8.79 0.73
CA LEU A 136 -5.53 -8.98 2.07
C LEU A 136 -6.64 -9.19 3.11
N ARG A 137 -7.73 -8.40 3.07
CA ARG A 137 -8.90 -8.60 3.92
C ARG A 137 -9.43 -10.02 3.83
N ARG A 138 -9.59 -10.53 2.59
CA ARG A 138 -10.03 -11.90 2.36
C ARG A 138 -9.03 -12.90 2.95
N LYS A 139 -7.73 -12.72 2.73
CA LYS A 139 -6.66 -13.61 3.23
C LYS A 139 -6.67 -13.68 4.76
N LEU A 140 -6.78 -12.51 5.42
CA LEU A 140 -6.81 -12.40 6.88
C LEU A 140 -8.04 -13.10 7.50
N LEU A 141 -9.23 -12.83 7.00
CA LEU A 141 -10.46 -13.42 7.54
C LEU A 141 -10.54 -14.93 7.25
N LEU A 142 -10.15 -15.38 6.04
CA LEU A 142 -10.11 -16.79 5.71
C LEU A 142 -9.10 -17.58 6.55
N ALA A 143 -8.06 -16.96 7.09
CA ALA A 143 -7.11 -17.64 7.95
C ALA A 143 -7.80 -18.17 9.24
N PHE A 144 -8.70 -17.39 9.84
CA PHE A 144 -9.49 -17.83 11.00
C PHE A 144 -10.47 -18.95 10.63
N GLU A 145 -11.16 -18.85 9.48
CA GLU A 145 -12.05 -19.91 8.99
C GLU A 145 -11.29 -21.23 8.72
N ARG A 146 -10.09 -21.14 8.15
CA ARG A 146 -9.22 -22.28 7.95
C ARG A 146 -8.73 -22.89 9.26
N ALA A 147 -8.39 -22.06 10.24
CA ALA A 147 -8.03 -22.53 11.57
C ALA A 147 -9.18 -23.22 12.28
N GLU A 148 -10.41 -22.72 12.16
CA GLU A 148 -11.61 -23.33 12.74
C GLU A 148 -11.84 -24.75 12.20
N ALA A 149 -11.65 -24.96 10.91
CA ALA A 149 -11.87 -26.24 10.24
C ALA A 149 -10.67 -27.20 10.32
N GLU A 150 -9.48 -26.74 10.72
CA GLU A 150 -8.24 -27.55 10.71
C GLU A 150 -8.17 -28.49 11.93
N PRO A 151 -8.14 -29.82 11.74
CA PRO A 151 -8.04 -30.76 12.85
C PRO A 151 -6.60 -30.90 13.41
N ASP A 152 -5.58 -30.68 12.60
CA ASP A 152 -4.18 -30.80 13.03
C ASP A 152 -3.75 -29.57 13.83
N PRO A 153 -3.31 -29.74 15.12
CA PRO A 153 -2.97 -28.62 15.97
C PRO A 153 -1.81 -27.75 15.44
N ALA A 154 -0.82 -28.34 14.78
CA ALA A 154 0.33 -27.61 14.26
C ALA A 154 -0.06 -26.76 13.04
N ARG A 155 -0.86 -27.32 12.13
CA ARG A 155 -1.40 -26.57 10.99
C ARG A 155 -2.40 -25.51 11.43
N LYS A 156 -3.25 -25.80 12.44
CA LYS A 156 -4.14 -24.82 13.07
C LYS A 156 -3.35 -23.63 13.62
N ALA A 157 -2.27 -23.89 14.36
CA ALA A 157 -1.40 -22.84 14.88
C ALA A 157 -0.73 -22.02 13.76
N ALA A 158 -0.38 -22.64 12.63
CA ALA A 158 0.15 -21.92 11.47
C ALA A 158 -0.88 -21.01 10.80
N TRP A 159 -2.16 -21.39 10.76
CA TRP A 159 -3.26 -20.53 10.30
C TRP A 159 -3.52 -19.33 11.23
N LEU A 160 -3.34 -19.50 12.54
CA LEU A 160 -3.45 -18.44 13.55
C LEU A 160 -2.12 -17.66 13.76
N SER A 161 -1.15 -17.84 12.86
CA SER A 161 0.12 -17.13 12.87
C SER A 161 0.17 -16.13 11.71
N PHE A 162 0.30 -14.85 12.06
CA PHE A 162 0.33 -13.72 11.13
C PHE A 162 1.67 -13.02 11.24
N ALA A 163 2.31 -12.74 10.11
CA ALA A 163 3.55 -11.97 10.07
C ALA A 163 3.35 -10.72 9.21
N ILE A 164 3.73 -9.57 9.74
CA ILE A 164 3.82 -8.31 9.02
C ILE A 164 5.30 -7.94 8.94
N VAL A 165 5.83 -7.88 7.72
CA VAL A 165 7.24 -7.58 7.46
C VAL A 165 7.37 -6.11 7.09
N GLY A 166 8.12 -5.36 7.91
CA GLY A 166 8.32 -3.91 7.80
C GLY A 166 7.69 -3.14 8.96
N GLY A 167 8.53 -2.52 9.78
CA GLY A 167 8.16 -1.75 10.98
C GLY A 167 7.86 -0.27 10.72
N GLY A 168 7.55 0.11 9.48
CA GLY A 168 7.06 1.44 9.11
C GLY A 168 5.61 1.70 9.57
N PRO A 169 5.04 2.89 9.27
CA PRO A 169 3.67 3.24 9.66
C PRO A 169 2.64 2.18 9.26
N THR A 170 2.64 1.73 8.01
CA THR A 170 1.70 0.72 7.50
C THR A 170 1.77 -0.59 8.28
N GLY A 171 2.99 -1.08 8.57
CA GLY A 171 3.15 -2.33 9.31
C GLY A 171 2.70 -2.21 10.76
N VAL A 172 3.01 -1.09 11.42
CA VAL A 172 2.59 -0.80 12.80
C VAL A 172 1.06 -0.72 12.89
N GLU A 173 0.41 0.01 11.99
CA GLU A 173 -1.05 0.16 11.94
C GLU A 173 -1.74 -1.18 11.66
N LEU A 174 -1.25 -1.93 10.67
CA LEU A 174 -1.81 -3.23 10.31
C LEU A 174 -1.66 -4.25 11.45
N ALA A 175 -0.48 -4.32 12.09
CA ALA A 175 -0.24 -5.24 13.19
C ALA A 175 -1.13 -4.93 14.41
N GLY A 176 -1.27 -3.65 14.77
CA GLY A 176 -2.15 -3.21 15.84
C GLY A 176 -3.60 -3.57 15.59
N THR A 177 -4.12 -3.20 14.43
CA THR A 177 -5.52 -3.46 14.07
C THR A 177 -5.83 -4.95 13.95
N LEU A 178 -4.91 -5.75 13.40
CA LEU A 178 -5.11 -7.21 13.32
C LEU A 178 -5.17 -7.85 14.72
N ALA A 179 -4.32 -7.39 15.66
CA ALA A 179 -4.37 -7.87 17.05
C ALA A 179 -5.69 -7.48 17.74
N GLU A 180 -6.23 -6.28 17.47
CA GLU A 180 -7.54 -5.84 17.97
C GLU A 180 -8.68 -6.69 17.39
N ILE A 181 -8.66 -6.98 16.08
CA ILE A 181 -9.66 -7.84 15.45
C ILE A 181 -9.67 -9.23 16.10
N ALA A 182 -8.50 -9.85 16.24
CA ALA A 182 -8.38 -11.18 16.82
C ALA A 182 -8.89 -11.24 18.26
N ARG A 183 -8.60 -10.21 19.07
CA ARG A 183 -8.91 -10.21 20.51
C ARG A 183 -10.28 -9.67 20.88
N HIS A 184 -10.80 -8.76 20.07
CA HIS A 184 -12.05 -8.07 20.38
C HIS A 184 -13.15 -8.32 19.37
N THR A 185 -12.90 -8.14 18.07
CA THR A 185 -13.95 -8.22 17.04
C THR A 185 -14.43 -9.66 16.84
N LEU A 186 -13.49 -10.60 16.73
CA LEU A 186 -13.79 -12.02 16.47
C LEU A 186 -14.03 -12.84 17.74
N ARG A 187 -14.07 -12.18 18.90
CA ARG A 187 -14.29 -12.84 20.18
C ARG A 187 -15.65 -13.56 20.17
N ASN A 188 -15.63 -14.86 20.52
CA ASN A 188 -16.81 -15.74 20.58
C ASN A 188 -17.49 -16.03 19.23
N GLU A 189 -16.90 -15.67 18.09
CA GLU A 189 -17.45 -15.98 16.76
C GLU A 189 -17.19 -17.45 16.36
N PHE A 190 -16.14 -18.07 16.89
CA PHE A 190 -15.67 -19.41 16.54
C PHE A 190 -15.92 -20.40 17.69
N ARG A 191 -16.00 -21.69 17.36
CA ARG A 191 -16.29 -22.77 18.33
C ARG A 191 -15.11 -23.66 18.63
N HIS A 192 -14.17 -23.84 17.67
CA HIS A 192 -13.04 -24.76 17.76
C HIS A 192 -11.70 -24.04 17.87
N ILE A 193 -11.71 -22.70 17.78
CA ILE A 193 -10.55 -21.85 18.03
C ILE A 193 -10.91 -20.72 18.98
N ASP A 194 -9.91 -20.23 19.68
CA ASP A 194 -9.96 -18.91 20.32
C ASP A 194 -9.17 -17.93 19.45
N PRO A 195 -9.84 -16.97 18.74
CA PRO A 195 -9.15 -16.00 17.91
C PRO A 195 -8.11 -15.18 18.69
N ALA A 196 -8.30 -14.96 19.99
CA ALA A 196 -7.34 -14.25 20.83
C ALA A 196 -6.02 -14.99 21.00
N SER A 197 -5.96 -16.30 20.70
CA SER A 197 -4.72 -17.09 20.65
C SER A 197 -3.85 -16.82 19.42
N ALA A 198 -4.37 -16.05 18.45
CA ALA A 198 -3.62 -15.68 17.25
C ALA A 198 -2.33 -14.93 17.59
N LYS A 199 -1.23 -15.35 16.96
CA LYS A 199 0.08 -14.72 17.10
C LYS A 199 0.29 -13.72 15.97
N VAL A 200 0.31 -12.45 16.31
CA VAL A 200 0.61 -11.37 15.37
C VAL A 200 2.05 -10.92 15.60
N ARG A 201 2.90 -11.07 14.57
CA ARG A 201 4.31 -10.66 14.60
C ARG A 201 4.54 -9.49 13.68
N LEU A 202 5.18 -8.46 14.20
CA LEU A 202 5.72 -7.36 13.39
C LEU A 202 7.24 -7.53 13.33
N VAL A 203 7.74 -7.80 12.11
CA VAL A 203 9.16 -8.06 11.87
C VAL A 203 9.79 -6.84 11.20
N GLU A 204 10.85 -6.30 11.80
CA GLU A 204 11.59 -5.15 11.28
C GLU A 204 13.09 -5.47 11.25
N ALA A 205 13.72 -5.35 10.08
CA ALA A 205 15.14 -5.61 9.91
C ALA A 205 16.03 -4.61 10.67
N GLY A 206 15.56 -3.37 10.78
CA GLY A 206 16.23 -2.32 11.53
C GLY A 206 16.11 -2.47 13.05
N PRO A 207 16.85 -1.65 13.82
CA PRO A 207 16.91 -1.78 15.29
C PRO A 207 15.61 -1.36 15.99
N ARG A 208 14.71 -0.65 15.30
CA ARG A 208 13.46 -0.14 15.89
C ARG A 208 12.37 0.06 14.85
N VAL A 209 11.11 -0.07 15.26
CA VAL A 209 9.95 0.31 14.46
C VAL A 209 9.89 1.84 14.31
N LEU A 210 9.22 2.34 13.26
CA LEU A 210 9.06 3.77 12.97
C LEU A 210 10.40 4.51 12.98
N SER A 211 11.41 3.98 12.31
CA SER A 211 12.78 4.50 12.31
C SER A 211 12.90 5.95 11.86
N SER A 212 11.99 6.45 11.02
CA SER A 212 11.90 7.83 10.57
C SER A 212 11.34 8.81 11.62
N PHE A 213 10.79 8.30 12.73
CA PHE A 213 10.25 9.11 13.81
C PHE A 213 11.25 9.26 14.97
N PRO A 214 11.08 10.26 15.85
CA PRO A 214 11.88 10.36 17.08
C PRO A 214 11.82 9.07 17.90
N GLU A 215 12.95 8.70 18.49
CA GLU A 215 13.09 7.42 19.23
C GLU A 215 12.04 7.24 20.33
N VAL A 216 11.68 8.31 21.02
CA VAL A 216 10.65 8.28 22.07
C VAL A 216 9.28 7.82 21.53
N LEU A 217 8.96 8.17 20.27
CA LEU A 217 7.71 7.72 19.61
C LEU A 217 7.80 6.26 19.17
N SER A 218 8.96 5.83 18.66
CA SER A 218 9.23 4.45 18.34
C SER A 218 9.06 3.53 19.56
N LEU A 219 9.65 3.91 20.70
CA LEU A 219 9.51 3.18 21.96
C LEU A 219 8.06 3.14 22.46
N LYS A 220 7.31 4.24 22.34
CA LYS A 220 5.88 4.28 22.70
C LYS A 220 5.05 3.36 21.80
N ALA A 221 5.27 3.41 20.49
CA ALA A 221 4.57 2.56 19.53
C ALA A 221 4.82 1.08 19.81
N ARG A 222 6.09 0.68 20.02
CA ARG A 222 6.45 -0.69 20.40
C ARG A 222 5.70 -1.15 21.65
N ARG A 223 5.72 -0.36 22.73
CA ARG A 223 5.02 -0.68 23.99
C ARG A 223 3.51 -0.82 23.81
N GLN A 224 2.90 0.01 22.96
CA GLN A 224 1.47 -0.09 22.65
C GLN A 224 1.16 -1.37 21.87
N LEU A 225 1.94 -1.71 20.86
CA LEU A 225 1.80 -2.97 20.12
C LEU A 225 1.95 -4.19 21.04
N GLU A 226 2.96 -4.20 21.91
CA GLU A 226 3.18 -5.27 22.87
C GLU A 226 2.00 -5.42 23.86
N LYS A 227 1.38 -4.32 24.31
CA LYS A 227 0.14 -4.34 25.11
C LYS A 227 -1.05 -4.93 24.35
N LEU A 228 -1.15 -4.68 23.04
CA LEU A 228 -2.14 -5.32 22.17
C LEU A 228 -1.78 -6.79 21.89
N GLY A 229 -0.62 -7.27 22.36
CA GLY A 229 -0.12 -8.63 22.20
C GLY A 229 0.50 -8.91 20.84
N VAL A 230 0.96 -7.88 20.15
CA VAL A 230 1.84 -8.03 19.00
C VAL A 230 3.24 -8.36 19.47
N GLU A 231 3.84 -9.39 18.88
CA GLU A 231 5.24 -9.73 19.07
C GLU A 231 6.09 -8.86 18.12
N VAL A 232 6.82 -7.88 18.68
CA VAL A 232 7.64 -6.95 17.89
C VAL A 232 9.08 -7.45 17.83
N LEU A 233 9.50 -7.91 16.65
CA LEU A 233 10.81 -8.48 16.35
C LEU A 233 11.63 -7.48 15.54
N THR A 234 12.73 -7.00 16.11
CA THR A 234 13.61 -6.01 15.48
C THR A 234 15.04 -6.53 15.36
N GLY A 235 15.82 -5.99 14.42
CA GLY A 235 17.24 -6.30 14.26
C GLY A 235 17.52 -7.60 13.50
N THR A 236 16.52 -8.28 12.97
CA THR A 236 16.70 -9.49 12.18
C THR A 236 15.85 -9.44 10.92
N PRO A 237 16.45 -9.42 9.73
CA PRO A 237 15.72 -9.44 8.49
C PRO A 237 15.07 -10.81 8.25
N VAL A 238 13.93 -10.80 7.53
CA VAL A 238 13.38 -12.02 6.94
C VAL A 238 14.28 -12.43 5.77
N SER A 239 14.69 -13.69 5.74
CA SER A 239 15.63 -14.23 4.75
C SER A 239 14.97 -15.09 3.68
N ASP A 240 13.76 -15.57 3.94
CA ASP A 240 13.00 -16.40 3.01
C ASP A 240 11.50 -16.35 3.34
N ILE A 241 10.64 -16.45 2.32
CA ILE A 241 9.17 -16.48 2.46
C ILE A 241 8.60 -17.47 1.46
N ASP A 242 7.74 -18.36 1.95
CA ASP A 242 6.98 -19.29 1.14
C ASP A 242 5.52 -19.44 1.64
N SER A 243 4.75 -20.29 1.02
CA SER A 243 3.34 -20.54 1.38
C SER A 243 3.16 -21.19 2.76
N GLN A 244 4.21 -21.67 3.41
CA GLN A 244 4.20 -22.33 4.72
C GLN A 244 4.61 -21.38 5.84
N GLY A 245 5.38 -20.32 5.53
CA GLY A 245 5.85 -19.39 6.51
C GLY A 245 7.02 -18.52 6.05
N PHE A 246 7.87 -18.18 6.98
CA PHE A 246 9.04 -17.32 6.71
C PHE A 246 10.22 -17.72 7.58
N LYS A 247 11.44 -17.35 7.16
CA LYS A 247 12.65 -17.51 7.97
C LYS A 247 13.04 -16.20 8.64
N LEU A 248 13.36 -16.29 9.92
CA LEU A 248 13.94 -15.22 10.72
C LEU A 248 15.35 -15.66 11.18
N GLY A 249 16.37 -15.17 10.50
CA GLY A 249 17.69 -15.80 10.58
C GLY A 249 17.65 -17.25 10.07
N GLU A 250 18.12 -18.19 10.89
CA GLU A 250 18.10 -19.63 10.57
C GLU A 250 16.77 -20.32 10.98
N GLN A 251 15.92 -19.65 11.73
CA GLN A 251 14.70 -20.26 12.26
C GLN A 251 13.52 -20.11 11.27
N PHE A 252 12.94 -21.24 10.87
CA PHE A 252 11.67 -21.25 10.15
C PHE A 252 10.49 -21.02 11.11
N VAL A 253 9.61 -20.07 10.77
CA VAL A 253 8.41 -19.72 11.53
C VAL A 253 7.18 -20.05 10.69
N PRO A 254 6.40 -21.09 11.07
CA PRO A 254 5.16 -21.42 10.38
C PRO A 254 4.14 -20.29 10.47
N ALA A 255 3.69 -19.78 9.31
CA ALA A 255 2.67 -18.73 9.20
C ALA A 255 2.04 -18.77 7.82
N ARG A 256 0.73 -18.98 7.75
CA ARG A 256 -0.03 -19.01 6.47
C ARG A 256 -0.36 -17.63 5.93
N THR A 257 -0.12 -16.60 6.72
CA THR A 257 -0.36 -15.22 6.33
C THR A 257 0.87 -14.37 6.64
N VAL A 258 1.60 -14.03 5.59
CA VAL A 258 2.68 -13.05 5.60
C VAL A 258 2.22 -11.85 4.79
N VAL A 259 2.48 -10.65 5.27
CA VAL A 259 2.17 -9.39 4.61
C VAL A 259 3.41 -8.54 4.47
N TRP A 260 3.67 -8.04 3.28
CA TRP A 260 4.82 -7.19 3.00
C TRP A 260 4.45 -5.72 3.18
N ALA A 261 4.94 -5.10 4.24
CA ALA A 261 4.73 -3.68 4.56
C ALA A 261 6.03 -2.85 4.44
N CYS A 262 7.00 -3.34 3.65
CA CYS A 262 8.29 -2.69 3.48
C CYS A 262 8.24 -1.53 2.49
N LEU A 263 9.32 -0.75 2.48
CA LEU A 263 9.51 0.48 1.72
C LEU A 263 9.08 0.35 0.27
N LEU A 264 8.46 1.42 -0.18
CA LEU A 264 7.99 1.61 -1.52
C LEU A 264 9.13 2.18 -2.38
N TYR A 265 9.38 1.60 -3.54
CA TYR A 265 10.22 2.21 -4.56
C TYR A 265 9.48 3.40 -5.16
N THR A 266 10.08 4.59 -5.11
CA THR A 266 9.70 5.71 -5.98
C THR A 266 10.28 5.46 -7.36
N SER A 267 9.60 5.91 -8.42
CA SER A 267 10.23 5.93 -9.74
C SER A 267 11.42 6.90 -9.68
N ASP A 268 12.64 6.43 -9.88
CA ASP A 268 13.90 7.20 -9.86
C ASP A 268 13.99 8.31 -10.92
N ALA A 269 12.96 8.49 -11.74
CA ALA A 269 12.93 9.49 -12.80
C ALA A 269 13.14 10.95 -12.31
N ALA A 270 13.09 11.21 -11.01
CA ALA A 270 13.32 12.53 -10.44
C ALA A 270 14.75 12.72 -9.90
N ASP A 271 15.48 11.65 -9.56
CA ASP A 271 16.80 11.76 -8.92
C ASP A 271 17.96 11.71 -9.90
N GLU A 272 17.80 11.19 -11.11
CA GLU A 272 18.84 11.13 -12.13
C GLU A 272 19.01 12.42 -12.96
N GLY A 273 18.21 13.44 -12.72
CA GLY A 273 18.20 14.69 -13.49
C GLY A 273 18.99 15.86 -12.89
N LEU A 274 19.69 15.68 -11.78
CA LEU A 274 20.52 16.72 -11.15
C LEU A 274 22.01 16.47 -11.37
N GLY A 275 22.35 16.13 -12.59
CA GLY A 275 23.72 16.17 -13.11
C GLY A 275 24.03 17.52 -13.73
#